data_df473f780270d3f97728017a0d12b466
#
_entry.id   df473f780270d3f97728017a0d12b466
#
_cell.length_a   1.000
_cell.length_b   1.000
_cell.length_c   1.000
_cell.angle_alpha   90.00
_cell.angle_beta   90.00
_cell.angle_gamma   90.00
#
_symmetry.space_group_name_H-M   'P 1'
#
loop_
_entity.id
_entity.type
_entity.pdbx_description
1 polymer ?
#
loop_
_entity_poly.entity_id
_entity_poly.type
_entity_poly.pdbx_seq_one_letter_code
_entity_poly.pdbx_strand_id
1 'polypeptide(L)'
;GSQIWLEPGEQLTLDEMLKAICISSANDAAVAVAEFIGGSEPVFVERMNARAKELGMQSTTFRNACGLDEDGHLSTARDVAIMSREMLLNHPEIENYCTVWMDTLRGGATQLVNTNKLLKSYNGITGLKTGTTGKAGVCISASASRDDLRLIAVVLGSSSGKERFAAATSLLDYGFAMFESALVPIPADAPKTLPVQKGEEPALELCYTAPERCLAVKGQGSTLQAEVELPQTLEAPIREGSVIGSLNIKNSQGILQSCPIIAAKPVDVRSFSGCFRRVVNALWLTA
;
A
#
# COMPACT_ATOMS: atom_id res chain seq x y z
N GLY A 1 25.88 11.33 -10.58
CA GLY A 1 24.42 11.33 -10.31
C GLY A 1 23.88 12.74 -10.12
N SER A 2 22.59 12.87 -9.99
CA SER A 2 21.96 14.16 -9.65
C SER A 2 22.30 14.54 -8.21
N GLN A 3 22.51 15.83 -7.95
CA GLN A 3 22.89 16.37 -6.65
C GLN A 3 22.30 17.76 -6.47
N ILE A 4 22.09 18.17 -5.23
CA ILE A 4 21.81 19.57 -4.86
C ILE A 4 23.02 20.28 -4.28
N TRP A 5 24.18 19.58 -4.28
CA TRP A 5 25.46 20.11 -3.81
C TRP A 5 25.41 20.56 -2.36
N LEU A 6 25.08 19.60 -1.46
CA LEU A 6 25.10 19.86 -0.02
C LEU A 6 26.49 20.23 0.45
N GLU A 7 26.57 21.25 1.31
CA GLU A 7 27.82 21.71 1.90
C GLU A 7 27.95 21.26 3.34
N PRO A 8 29.18 21.04 3.85
CA PRO A 8 29.39 20.71 5.25
C PRO A 8 28.83 21.78 6.19
N GLY A 9 27.97 21.39 7.14
CA GLY A 9 27.34 22.29 8.10
C GLY A 9 26.08 23.00 7.57
N GLU A 10 25.66 22.75 6.34
CA GLU A 10 24.41 23.26 5.81
C GLU A 10 23.21 22.63 6.57
N GLN A 11 22.19 23.43 6.79
CA GLN A 11 20.96 22.99 7.46
C GLN A 11 19.78 23.14 6.50
N LEU A 12 19.16 22.02 6.18
CA LEU A 12 17.90 21.93 5.42
C LEU A 12 16.89 21.14 6.26
N THR A 13 15.62 21.47 6.10
CA THR A 13 14.53 20.72 6.71
C THR A 13 14.37 19.36 6.04
N LEU A 14 13.76 18.39 6.73
CA LEU A 14 13.43 17.09 6.13
C LEU A 14 12.53 17.24 4.91
N ASP A 15 11.59 18.21 4.93
CA ASP A 15 10.74 18.52 3.78
C ASP A 15 11.54 18.94 2.55
N GLU A 16 12.51 19.83 2.72
CA GLU A 16 13.42 20.26 1.65
C GLU A 16 14.27 19.10 1.11
N MET A 17 14.73 18.23 2.01
CA MET A 17 15.50 17.04 1.62
C MET A 17 14.64 16.04 0.84
N LEU A 18 13.39 15.81 1.25
CA LEU A 18 12.45 14.96 0.52
C LEU A 18 12.10 15.55 -0.85
N LYS A 19 11.93 16.87 -0.96
CA LYS A 19 11.79 17.55 -2.26
C LYS A 19 12.99 17.31 -3.17
N ALA A 20 14.20 17.46 -2.65
CA ALA A 20 15.43 17.20 -3.42
C ALA A 20 15.49 15.75 -3.92
N ILE A 21 15.14 14.77 -3.07
CA ILE A 21 15.15 13.35 -3.41
C ILE A 21 14.06 13.00 -4.45
N CYS A 22 12.83 13.43 -4.20
CA CYS A 22 11.68 13.02 -5.02
C CYS A 22 11.62 13.76 -6.36
N ILE A 23 11.91 15.06 -6.37
CA ILE A 23 11.79 15.92 -7.55
C ILE A 23 13.04 15.79 -8.43
N SER A 24 14.23 16.12 -7.92
CA SER A 24 15.46 16.15 -8.73
C SER A 24 16.33 14.90 -8.59
N SER A 25 15.90 13.92 -7.78
CA SER A 25 16.67 12.66 -7.59
C SER A 25 18.06 12.88 -6.99
N ALA A 26 18.20 13.79 -6.02
CA ALA A 26 19.48 14.18 -5.43
C ALA A 26 20.07 13.04 -4.59
N ASN A 27 21.22 12.50 -5.01
CA ASN A 27 21.89 11.39 -4.34
C ASN A 27 22.48 11.82 -2.99
N ASP A 28 23.09 12.99 -2.94
CA ASP A 28 23.65 13.58 -1.72
C ASP A 28 22.57 13.78 -0.65
N ALA A 29 21.39 14.27 -1.04
CA ALA A 29 20.26 14.38 -0.12
C ALA A 29 19.79 13.01 0.38
N ALA A 30 19.76 11.98 -0.48
CA ALA A 30 19.34 10.63 -0.08
C ALA A 30 20.32 10.02 0.94
N VAL A 31 21.63 10.18 0.71
CA VAL A 31 22.66 9.72 1.66
C VAL A 31 22.57 10.48 3.00
N ALA A 32 22.47 11.81 2.95
CA ALA A 32 22.36 12.61 4.18
C ALA A 32 21.13 12.26 5.02
N VAL A 33 19.97 12.02 4.39
CA VAL A 33 18.76 11.56 5.09
C VAL A 33 18.96 10.14 5.66
N ALA A 34 19.62 9.25 4.91
CA ALA A 34 19.93 7.91 5.39
C ALA A 34 20.86 7.94 6.63
N GLU A 35 21.88 8.77 6.63
CA GLU A 35 22.78 8.97 7.76
C GLU A 35 22.06 9.59 8.96
N PHE A 36 21.21 10.58 8.73
CA PHE A 36 20.42 11.20 9.79
C PHE A 36 19.49 10.22 10.49
N ILE A 37 18.78 9.39 9.73
CA ILE A 37 17.82 8.43 10.28
C ILE A 37 18.52 7.18 10.84
N GLY A 38 19.57 6.71 10.16
CA GLY A 38 20.28 5.47 10.50
C GLY A 38 21.44 5.66 11.48
N GLY A 39 21.92 6.87 11.65
CA GLY A 39 23.19 7.17 12.28
C GLY A 39 24.41 6.94 11.37
N SER A 40 24.25 6.16 10.33
CA SER A 40 25.18 5.98 9.20
C SER A 40 24.44 5.36 8.00
N GLU A 41 24.96 5.58 6.78
CA GLU A 41 24.38 4.97 5.59
C GLU A 41 24.33 3.43 5.65
N PRO A 42 25.38 2.70 6.06
CA PRO A 42 25.32 1.24 6.17
C PRO A 42 24.19 0.74 7.08
N VAL A 43 23.98 1.36 8.24
CA VAL A 43 22.88 1.01 9.17
C VAL A 43 21.52 1.28 8.54
N PHE A 44 21.38 2.37 7.79
CA PHE A 44 20.14 2.64 7.08
C PHE A 44 19.89 1.62 5.96
N VAL A 45 20.93 1.20 5.22
CA VAL A 45 20.84 0.16 4.19
C VAL A 45 20.44 -1.19 4.80
N GLU A 46 20.91 -1.54 5.99
CA GLU A 46 20.42 -2.71 6.72
C GLU A 46 18.91 -2.63 6.99
N ARG A 47 18.41 -1.46 7.41
CA ARG A 47 16.96 -1.23 7.60
C ARG A 47 16.18 -1.32 6.28
N MET A 48 16.72 -0.80 5.18
CA MET A 48 16.13 -0.93 3.85
C MET A 48 15.97 -2.41 3.46
N ASN A 49 17.01 -3.23 3.68
CA ASN A 49 16.98 -4.66 3.38
C ASN A 49 16.02 -5.42 4.32
N ALA A 50 15.98 -5.08 5.59
CA ALA A 50 15.01 -5.66 6.53
C ALA A 50 13.57 -5.36 6.08
N ARG A 51 13.29 -4.09 5.71
CA ARG A 51 11.98 -3.70 5.22
C ARG A 51 11.61 -4.38 3.90
N ALA A 52 12.54 -4.51 2.97
CA ALA A 52 12.34 -5.26 1.72
C ALA A 52 11.91 -6.70 2.00
N LYS A 53 12.56 -7.37 2.96
CA LYS A 53 12.21 -8.73 3.37
C LYS A 53 10.80 -8.81 3.99
N GLU A 54 10.45 -7.87 4.87
CA GLU A 54 9.11 -7.78 5.47
C GLU A 54 8.02 -7.61 4.41
N LEU A 55 8.29 -6.83 3.37
CA LEU A 55 7.38 -6.61 2.23
C LEU A 55 7.32 -7.79 1.27
N GLY A 56 8.16 -8.82 1.43
CA GLY A 56 8.22 -9.96 0.55
C GLY A 56 8.97 -9.71 -0.77
N MET A 57 9.85 -8.71 -0.82
CA MET A 57 10.71 -8.40 -1.96
C MET A 57 11.89 -9.40 -2.01
N GLN A 58 11.63 -10.60 -2.51
CA GLN A 58 12.54 -11.76 -2.40
C GLN A 58 13.78 -11.65 -3.30
N SER A 59 13.77 -10.79 -4.30
CA SER A 59 14.85 -10.63 -5.29
C SER A 59 15.48 -9.23 -5.22
N THR A 60 15.38 -8.58 -4.06
CA THR A 60 15.93 -7.23 -3.85
C THR A 60 17.00 -7.23 -2.77
N THR A 61 18.12 -6.59 -3.08
CA THR A 61 19.18 -6.28 -2.12
C THR A 61 19.66 -4.85 -2.37
N PHE A 62 19.58 -4.02 -1.36
CA PHE A 62 20.13 -2.66 -1.37
C PHE A 62 21.58 -2.66 -0.85
N ARG A 63 22.44 -1.84 -1.45
CA ARG A 63 23.84 -1.65 -1.05
C ARG A 63 24.15 -0.22 -0.63
N ASN A 64 23.40 0.75 -1.15
CA ASN A 64 23.47 2.15 -0.79
C ASN A 64 22.09 2.78 -0.79
N ALA A 65 21.97 3.99 -0.25
CA ALA A 65 20.69 4.68 -0.09
C ALA A 65 20.22 5.44 -1.35
N CYS A 66 21.13 5.71 -2.29
CA CYS A 66 20.84 6.58 -3.45
C CYS A 66 20.66 5.82 -4.77
N GLY A 67 20.92 4.50 -4.81
CA GLY A 67 20.71 3.68 -6.00
C GLY A 67 21.83 3.72 -7.02
N LEU A 68 23.05 4.09 -6.64
CA LEU A 68 24.21 3.99 -7.50
C LEU A 68 24.61 2.53 -7.75
N ASP A 69 25.25 2.27 -8.89
CA ASP A 69 25.72 0.95 -9.25
C ASP A 69 26.72 0.40 -8.23
N GLU A 70 26.40 -0.73 -7.65
CA GLU A 70 27.23 -1.48 -6.74
C GLU A 70 27.01 -2.98 -6.94
N ASP A 71 28.01 -3.80 -6.69
CA ASP A 71 27.88 -5.25 -6.88
C ASP A 71 26.91 -5.84 -5.86
N GLY A 72 25.90 -6.55 -6.38
CA GLY A 72 24.81 -7.12 -5.57
C GLY A 72 23.71 -6.11 -5.21
N HIS A 73 23.72 -4.88 -5.74
CA HIS A 73 22.58 -3.96 -5.66
C HIS A 73 21.58 -4.32 -6.75
N LEU A 74 20.61 -5.15 -6.42
CA LEU A 74 19.69 -5.77 -7.38
C LEU A 74 18.25 -5.63 -6.96
N SER A 75 17.34 -5.57 -7.94
CA SER A 75 15.90 -5.64 -7.74
C SER A 75 15.21 -6.22 -8.98
N THR A 76 13.89 -6.40 -8.90
CA THR A 76 13.04 -6.82 -10.01
C THR A 76 11.90 -5.83 -10.20
N ALA A 77 11.26 -5.83 -11.37
CA ALA A 77 10.08 -5.01 -11.61
C ALA A 77 8.94 -5.35 -10.64
N ARG A 78 8.79 -6.63 -10.26
CA ARG A 78 7.81 -7.09 -9.25
C ARG A 78 8.10 -6.48 -7.87
N ASP A 79 9.33 -6.57 -7.40
CA ASP A 79 9.70 -6.08 -6.08
C ASP A 79 9.58 -4.55 -6.00
N VAL A 80 9.99 -3.84 -7.07
CA VAL A 80 9.79 -2.38 -7.16
C VAL A 80 8.30 -2.04 -7.15
N ALA A 81 7.44 -2.83 -7.80
CA ALA A 81 5.99 -2.63 -7.75
C ALA A 81 5.42 -2.86 -6.35
N ILE A 82 5.92 -3.88 -5.61
CA ILE A 82 5.55 -4.14 -4.20
C ILE A 82 5.90 -2.94 -3.33
N MET A 83 7.13 -2.45 -3.42
CA MET A 83 7.60 -1.27 -2.69
C MET A 83 6.80 -0.01 -3.04
N SER A 84 6.51 0.19 -4.32
CA SER A 84 5.72 1.33 -4.79
C SER A 84 4.29 1.28 -4.28
N ARG A 85 3.69 0.07 -4.25
CA ARG A 85 2.35 -0.13 -3.69
C ARG A 85 2.32 0.17 -2.19
N GLU A 86 3.31 -0.32 -1.44
CA GLU A 86 3.45 -0.02 -0.01
C GLU A 86 3.52 1.49 0.24
N MET A 87 4.36 2.18 -0.53
CA MET A 87 4.51 3.64 -0.44
C MET A 87 3.20 4.38 -0.68
N LEU A 88 2.47 4.01 -1.73
CA LEU A 88 1.20 4.67 -2.10
C LEU A 88 0.05 4.38 -1.15
N LEU A 89 0.02 3.20 -0.50
CA LEU A 89 -1.07 2.83 0.40
C LEU A 89 -0.85 3.30 1.83
N ASN A 90 0.39 3.21 2.32
CA ASN A 90 0.71 3.44 3.73
C ASN A 90 1.44 4.76 3.98
N HIS A 91 1.93 5.41 2.92
CA HIS A 91 2.62 6.70 2.96
C HIS A 91 2.14 7.61 1.81
N PRO A 92 0.82 7.88 1.71
CA PRO A 92 0.25 8.62 0.59
C PRO A 92 0.79 10.06 0.44
N GLU A 93 1.38 10.62 1.51
CA GLU A 93 2.03 11.93 1.51
C GLU A 93 3.17 12.04 0.49
N ILE A 94 3.71 10.89 0.03
CA ILE A 94 4.75 10.88 -1.01
C ILE A 94 4.28 11.53 -2.32
N GLU A 95 2.98 11.47 -2.60
CA GLU A 95 2.41 12.10 -3.78
C GLU A 95 2.58 13.63 -3.76
N ASN A 96 2.62 14.25 -2.57
CA ASN A 96 2.86 15.70 -2.43
C ASN A 96 4.24 16.11 -2.95
N TYR A 97 5.18 15.19 -3.04
CA TYR A 97 6.53 15.41 -3.58
C TYR A 97 6.66 14.91 -5.01
N CYS A 98 6.17 13.71 -5.29
CA CYS A 98 6.36 13.05 -6.59
C CYS A 98 5.56 13.69 -7.73
N THR A 99 4.49 14.42 -7.43
CA THR A 99 3.65 15.14 -8.42
C THR A 99 4.13 16.55 -8.72
N VAL A 100 5.05 17.09 -7.93
CA VAL A 100 5.59 18.43 -8.14
C VAL A 100 6.50 18.44 -9.37
N TRP A 101 6.21 19.27 -10.36
CA TRP A 101 7.04 19.41 -11.55
C TRP A 101 8.30 20.24 -11.31
N MET A 102 8.19 21.35 -10.61
CA MET A 102 9.30 22.26 -10.28
C MET A 102 9.10 22.83 -8.89
N ASP A 103 10.20 22.97 -8.14
CA ASP A 103 10.26 23.66 -6.87
C ASP A 103 11.65 24.30 -6.70
N THR A 104 11.89 24.98 -5.60
CA THR A 104 13.18 25.61 -5.29
C THR A 104 13.61 25.34 -3.86
N LEU A 105 14.90 25.37 -3.60
CA LEU A 105 15.49 25.34 -2.26
C LEU A 105 16.33 26.61 -2.03
N ARG A 106 16.77 26.80 -0.78
CA ARG A 106 17.69 27.88 -0.40
C ARG A 106 17.15 29.27 -0.79
N GLY A 107 15.85 29.51 -0.54
CA GLY A 107 15.23 30.78 -0.89
C GLY A 107 15.16 31.09 -2.40
N GLY A 108 15.19 30.07 -3.24
CA GLY A 108 15.14 30.17 -4.70
C GLY A 108 16.48 30.01 -5.42
N ALA A 109 17.59 29.85 -4.66
CA ALA A 109 18.93 29.72 -5.26
C ALA A 109 19.16 28.37 -5.97
N THR A 110 18.46 27.30 -5.55
CA THR A 110 18.57 25.98 -6.17
C THR A 110 17.22 25.59 -6.77
N GLN A 111 17.18 25.39 -8.09
CA GLN A 111 15.97 24.94 -8.79
C GLN A 111 15.91 23.42 -8.82
N LEU A 112 14.76 22.86 -8.47
CA LEU A 112 14.44 21.46 -8.60
C LEU A 112 13.53 21.24 -9.80
N VAL A 113 13.83 20.24 -10.64
CA VAL A 113 13.01 19.88 -11.80
C VAL A 113 12.76 18.37 -11.78
N ASN A 114 11.50 17.95 -11.86
CA ASN A 114 11.15 16.55 -11.79
C ASN A 114 11.63 15.77 -13.01
N THR A 115 12.23 14.64 -12.74
CA THR A 115 12.75 13.73 -13.76
C THR A 115 11.66 12.88 -14.42
N ASN A 116 10.45 12.82 -13.83
CA ASN A 116 9.30 12.12 -14.39
C ASN A 116 8.52 13.01 -15.37
N LYS A 117 8.83 12.91 -16.66
CA LYS A 117 8.17 13.71 -17.71
C LYS A 117 6.69 13.35 -17.93
N LEU A 118 6.23 12.19 -17.44
CA LEU A 118 4.80 11.82 -17.52
C LEU A 118 3.92 12.80 -16.76
N LEU A 119 4.44 13.52 -15.76
CA LEU A 119 3.70 14.58 -15.06
C LEU A 119 3.13 15.66 -15.99
N LYS A 120 3.73 15.85 -17.17
CA LYS A 120 3.26 16.81 -18.18
C LYS A 120 2.44 16.20 -19.31
N SER A 121 2.50 14.90 -19.50
CA SER A 121 2.00 14.27 -20.72
C SER A 121 1.00 13.15 -20.47
N TYR A 122 0.88 12.63 -19.24
CA TYR A 122 -0.01 11.51 -18.95
C TYR A 122 -1.09 11.92 -17.95
N ASN A 123 -2.36 11.78 -18.35
CA ASN A 123 -3.49 12.13 -17.50
C ASN A 123 -3.61 11.17 -16.30
N GLY A 124 -3.78 11.75 -15.10
CA GLY A 124 -3.95 11.01 -13.85
C GLY A 124 -2.66 10.48 -13.24
N ILE A 125 -1.46 10.88 -13.75
CA ILE A 125 -0.18 10.47 -13.16
C ILE A 125 -0.04 10.98 -11.72
N THR A 126 0.36 10.12 -10.80
CA THR A 126 0.54 10.42 -9.37
C THR A 126 1.99 10.20 -8.89
N GLY A 127 2.91 9.84 -9.77
CA GLY A 127 4.32 9.64 -9.45
C GLY A 127 4.94 8.53 -10.27
N LEU A 128 5.89 7.80 -9.75
CA LEU A 128 6.61 7.92 -8.49
C LEU A 128 8.06 8.37 -8.74
N LYS A 129 8.90 7.46 -9.30
CA LYS A 129 10.33 7.69 -9.36
C LYS A 129 10.97 7.14 -10.63
N THR A 130 11.91 7.91 -11.19
CA THR A 130 12.79 7.48 -12.28
C THR A 130 14.17 7.14 -11.73
N GLY A 131 14.90 6.30 -12.44
CA GLY A 131 16.31 6.01 -12.17
C GLY A 131 17.05 5.77 -13.48
N THR A 132 18.37 6.05 -13.48
CA THR A 132 19.24 5.71 -14.60
C THR A 132 20.63 5.46 -14.07
N THR A 133 21.18 4.28 -14.37
CA THR A 133 22.58 3.92 -14.09
C THR A 133 23.20 3.21 -15.28
N GLY A 134 24.50 3.03 -15.26
CA GLY A 134 25.21 2.31 -16.31
C GLY A 134 24.83 0.84 -16.40
N LYS A 135 24.63 0.18 -15.27
CA LYS A 135 24.28 -1.25 -15.20
C LYS A 135 22.78 -1.48 -15.33
N ALA A 136 21.94 -0.66 -14.68
CA ALA A 136 20.49 -0.86 -14.69
C ALA A 136 19.78 -0.33 -15.94
N GLY A 137 20.45 0.51 -16.74
CA GLY A 137 19.80 1.20 -17.86
C GLY A 137 18.82 2.27 -17.36
N VAL A 138 17.81 2.55 -18.15
CA VAL A 138 16.84 3.62 -17.89
C VAL A 138 15.54 3.04 -17.31
N CYS A 139 15.18 3.43 -16.08
CA CYS A 139 14.13 2.80 -15.27
C CYS A 139 13.06 3.80 -14.80
N ILE A 140 11.85 3.32 -14.56
CA ILE A 140 10.76 4.06 -13.92
C ILE A 140 9.84 3.14 -13.14
N SER A 141 9.40 3.58 -11.98
CA SER A 141 8.14 3.20 -11.38
C SER A 141 7.17 4.36 -11.57
N ALA A 142 6.12 4.17 -12.37
CA ALA A 142 5.09 5.17 -12.63
C ALA A 142 3.80 4.73 -11.94
N SER A 143 3.08 5.68 -11.33
CA SER A 143 1.75 5.46 -10.78
C SER A 143 0.76 6.45 -11.38
N ALA A 144 -0.47 5.98 -11.60
CA ALA A 144 -1.55 6.81 -12.10
C ALA A 144 -2.89 6.40 -11.47
N SER A 145 -3.80 7.34 -11.32
CA SER A 145 -5.14 7.12 -10.76
C SER A 145 -6.20 7.72 -11.67
N ARG A 146 -7.24 6.93 -11.99
CA ARG A 146 -8.43 7.34 -12.74
C ARG A 146 -9.63 6.55 -12.24
N ASP A 147 -10.77 7.18 -12.06
CA ASP A 147 -12.05 6.53 -11.73
C ASP A 147 -11.92 5.54 -10.55
N ASP A 148 -11.27 5.95 -9.46
CA ASP A 148 -10.95 5.14 -8.26
C ASP A 148 -10.07 3.90 -8.51
N LEU A 149 -9.52 3.75 -9.72
CA LEU A 149 -8.51 2.74 -10.03
C LEU A 149 -7.12 3.37 -10.01
N ARG A 150 -6.24 2.82 -9.17
CA ARG A 150 -4.82 3.19 -9.12
C ARG A 150 -3.97 2.07 -9.69
N LEU A 151 -3.08 2.42 -10.60
CA LEU A 151 -2.18 1.48 -11.27
C LEU A 151 -0.72 1.88 -11.04
N ILE A 152 0.15 0.88 -11.05
CA ILE A 152 1.60 1.03 -11.01
C ILE A 152 2.18 0.31 -12.22
N ALA A 153 3.00 1.01 -12.99
CA ALA A 153 3.77 0.44 -14.10
C ALA A 153 5.27 0.56 -13.79
N VAL A 154 5.96 -0.57 -13.74
CA VAL A 154 7.41 -0.61 -13.52
C VAL A 154 8.11 -1.06 -14.78
N VAL A 155 9.04 -0.24 -15.26
CA VAL A 155 9.87 -0.50 -16.44
C VAL A 155 11.33 -0.39 -16.01
N LEU A 156 12.11 -1.45 -16.20
CA LEU A 156 13.53 -1.51 -15.89
C LEU A 156 14.32 -1.82 -17.18
N GLY A 157 15.54 -1.32 -17.26
CA GLY A 157 16.46 -1.66 -18.34
C GLY A 157 16.12 -1.13 -19.73
N SER A 158 15.34 -0.05 -19.83
CA SER A 158 15.07 0.58 -21.13
C SER A 158 16.36 1.16 -21.73
N SER A 159 16.43 1.18 -23.07
CA SER A 159 17.58 1.74 -23.81
C SER A 159 17.62 3.27 -23.76
N SER A 160 16.46 3.93 -23.58
CA SER A 160 16.35 5.38 -23.59
C SER A 160 15.20 5.90 -22.72
N GLY A 161 15.29 7.18 -22.35
CA GLY A 161 14.20 7.87 -21.64
C GLY A 161 12.90 7.90 -22.44
N LYS A 162 12.97 8.00 -23.78
CA LYS A 162 11.78 7.97 -24.66
C LYS A 162 11.07 6.62 -24.57
N GLU A 163 11.83 5.53 -24.70
CA GLU A 163 11.25 4.18 -24.63
C GLU A 163 10.71 3.84 -23.24
N ARG A 164 11.41 4.22 -22.17
CA ARG A 164 10.94 4.06 -20.80
C ARG A 164 9.54 4.69 -20.60
N PHE A 165 9.38 5.95 -21.02
CA PHE A 165 8.10 6.62 -20.86
C PHE A 165 7.01 6.04 -21.77
N ALA A 166 7.36 5.66 -23.00
CA ALA A 166 6.41 4.99 -23.91
C ALA A 166 5.94 3.65 -23.36
N ALA A 167 6.86 2.84 -22.84
CA ALA A 167 6.51 1.54 -22.24
C ALA A 167 5.64 1.71 -20.98
N ALA A 168 5.98 2.65 -20.10
CA ALA A 168 5.16 2.93 -18.92
C ALA A 168 3.75 3.43 -19.30
N THR A 169 3.63 4.32 -20.29
CA THR A 169 2.34 4.78 -20.84
C THR A 169 1.53 3.60 -21.36
N SER A 170 2.12 2.74 -22.20
CA SER A 170 1.42 1.58 -22.77
C SER A 170 0.93 0.61 -21.70
N LEU A 171 1.70 0.37 -20.64
CA LEU A 171 1.29 -0.48 -19.51
C LEU A 171 0.13 0.13 -18.72
N LEU A 172 0.18 1.43 -18.43
CA LEU A 172 -0.89 2.13 -17.73
C LEU A 172 -2.17 2.17 -18.58
N ASP A 173 -2.06 2.47 -19.90
CA ASP A 173 -3.19 2.48 -20.81
C ASP A 173 -3.83 1.09 -20.93
N TYR A 174 -3.02 0.04 -21.04
CA TYR A 174 -3.50 -1.33 -20.98
C TYR A 174 -4.28 -1.60 -19.69
N GLY A 175 -3.71 -1.22 -18.53
CA GLY A 175 -4.36 -1.43 -17.25
C GLY A 175 -5.71 -0.71 -17.13
N PHE A 176 -5.79 0.56 -17.52
CA PHE A 176 -7.06 1.33 -17.52
C PHE A 176 -8.07 0.89 -18.59
N ALA A 177 -7.60 0.28 -19.69
CA ALA A 177 -8.48 -0.31 -20.68
C ALA A 177 -9.07 -1.65 -20.24
N MET A 178 -8.30 -2.45 -19.49
CA MET A 178 -8.67 -3.81 -19.12
C MET A 178 -9.36 -3.93 -17.76
N PHE A 179 -9.14 -2.97 -16.86
CA PHE A 179 -9.60 -3.08 -15.47
C PHE A 179 -10.39 -1.84 -15.05
N GLU A 180 -11.23 -2.03 -14.05
CA GLU A 180 -11.97 -0.97 -13.35
C GLU A 180 -12.01 -1.24 -11.85
N SER A 181 -12.23 -0.19 -11.08
CA SER A 181 -12.53 -0.27 -9.65
C SER A 181 -14.05 -0.43 -9.49
N ALA A 182 -14.48 -1.52 -8.89
CA ALA A 182 -15.90 -1.83 -8.70
C ALA A 182 -16.24 -1.87 -7.20
N LEU A 183 -17.44 -1.45 -6.84
CA LEU A 183 -17.95 -1.61 -5.49
C LEU A 183 -18.10 -3.10 -5.16
N VAL A 184 -17.71 -3.48 -3.94
CA VAL A 184 -17.92 -4.84 -3.44
C VAL A 184 -19.40 -5.01 -3.10
N PRO A 185 -20.13 -5.93 -3.74
CA PRO A 185 -21.57 -6.07 -3.58
C PRO A 185 -21.91 -6.87 -2.31
N ILE A 186 -21.61 -6.34 -1.12
CA ILE A 186 -21.95 -7.01 0.14
C ILE A 186 -23.47 -7.17 0.21
N PRO A 187 -24.00 -8.41 0.42
CA PRO A 187 -25.43 -8.62 0.50
C PRO A 187 -26.07 -7.77 1.60
N ALA A 188 -27.21 -7.16 1.32
CA ALA A 188 -27.90 -6.30 2.29
C ALA A 188 -28.39 -7.07 3.53
N ASP A 189 -28.60 -8.37 3.39
CA ASP A 189 -28.98 -9.33 4.44
C ASP A 189 -27.78 -10.04 5.07
N ALA A 190 -26.55 -9.64 4.76
CA ALA A 190 -25.36 -10.21 5.36
C ALA A 190 -25.42 -10.15 6.90
N PRO A 191 -25.18 -11.28 7.59
CA PRO A 191 -25.28 -11.33 9.04
C PRO A 191 -24.35 -10.32 9.72
N LYS A 192 -24.87 -9.50 10.62
CA LYS A 192 -24.07 -8.58 11.43
C LYS A 192 -23.62 -9.21 12.75
N THR A 193 -24.30 -10.28 13.15
CA THR A 193 -24.02 -11.01 14.39
C THR A 193 -24.18 -12.50 14.18
N LEU A 194 -23.48 -13.31 14.99
CA LEU A 194 -23.66 -14.77 15.06
C LEU A 194 -23.96 -15.21 16.48
N PRO A 195 -24.84 -16.23 16.66
CA PRO A 195 -25.12 -16.80 17.98
C PRO A 195 -23.89 -17.46 18.58
N VAL A 196 -23.65 -17.22 19.88
CA VAL A 196 -22.53 -17.79 20.64
C VAL A 196 -23.07 -18.69 21.75
N GLN A 197 -22.65 -19.95 21.72
CA GLN A 197 -22.90 -20.91 22.77
C GLN A 197 -21.90 -20.74 23.92
N LYS A 198 -22.35 -20.95 25.15
CA LYS A 198 -21.56 -20.87 26.39
C LYS A 198 -20.87 -19.52 26.62
N GLY A 199 -21.23 -18.47 25.84
CA GLY A 199 -20.69 -17.13 25.99
C GLY A 199 -21.41 -16.27 27.02
N GLU A 200 -20.71 -15.30 27.62
CA GLU A 200 -21.35 -14.26 28.43
C GLU A 200 -22.33 -13.45 27.60
N GLU A 201 -21.95 -13.13 26.34
CA GLU A 201 -22.84 -12.54 25.36
C GLU A 201 -23.50 -13.63 24.49
N PRO A 202 -24.80 -13.52 24.18
CA PRO A 202 -25.52 -14.53 23.39
C PRO A 202 -25.17 -14.47 21.89
N ALA A 203 -24.56 -13.38 21.42
CA ALA A 203 -24.20 -13.17 20.04
C ALA A 203 -22.88 -12.40 19.93
N LEU A 204 -22.09 -12.73 18.92
CA LEU A 204 -20.88 -12.05 18.53
C LEU A 204 -21.19 -11.05 17.42
N GLU A 205 -20.70 -9.82 17.56
CA GLU A 205 -20.69 -8.82 16.49
C GLU A 205 -19.58 -9.13 15.48
N LEU A 206 -19.91 -9.09 14.19
CA LEU A 206 -19.01 -9.39 13.10
C LEU A 206 -18.44 -8.11 12.47
N CYS A 207 -17.16 -8.14 12.12
CA CYS A 207 -16.50 -7.10 11.34
C CYS A 207 -16.07 -7.67 9.98
N TYR A 208 -16.60 -7.09 8.90
CA TYR A 208 -16.23 -7.41 7.52
C TYR A 208 -15.01 -6.60 7.14
N THR A 209 -13.89 -7.28 6.86
CA THR A 209 -12.62 -6.62 6.49
C THR A 209 -12.49 -6.35 5.00
N ALA A 210 -13.53 -6.65 4.21
CA ALA A 210 -13.52 -6.39 2.79
C ALA A 210 -13.38 -4.88 2.52
N PRO A 211 -12.56 -4.50 1.53
CA PRO A 211 -12.49 -3.11 1.09
C PRO A 211 -13.82 -2.70 0.46
N GLU A 212 -14.11 -1.41 0.43
CA GLU A 212 -15.32 -0.89 -0.22
C GLU A 212 -15.34 -1.20 -1.73
N ARG A 213 -14.17 -1.27 -2.34
CA ARG A 213 -13.99 -1.50 -3.78
C ARG A 213 -12.94 -2.59 -4.04
N CYS A 214 -13.10 -3.29 -5.15
CA CYS A 214 -12.15 -4.29 -5.62
C CYS A 214 -11.85 -4.11 -7.10
N LEU A 215 -10.76 -4.76 -7.55
CA LEU A 215 -10.39 -4.80 -8.96
C LEU A 215 -11.32 -5.72 -9.73
N ALA A 216 -11.89 -5.23 -10.81
CA ALA A 216 -12.70 -5.99 -11.75
C ALA A 216 -12.20 -5.83 -13.19
N VAL A 217 -12.54 -6.75 -14.06
CA VAL A 217 -12.35 -6.58 -15.50
C VAL A 217 -13.35 -5.53 -16.00
N LYS A 218 -12.91 -4.65 -16.87
CA LYS A 218 -13.70 -3.53 -17.41
C LYS A 218 -15.06 -4.00 -17.93
N GLY A 219 -16.12 -3.36 -17.45
CA GLY A 219 -17.50 -3.69 -17.81
C GLY A 219 -18.08 -4.91 -17.07
N GLN A 220 -17.33 -5.55 -16.19
CA GLN A 220 -17.80 -6.69 -15.39
C GLN A 220 -18.06 -6.34 -13.91
N GLY A 221 -17.79 -5.12 -13.48
CA GLY A 221 -17.97 -4.70 -12.11
C GLY A 221 -19.40 -4.90 -11.59
N SER A 222 -20.41 -4.68 -12.43
CA SER A 222 -21.82 -4.89 -12.08
C SER A 222 -22.24 -6.37 -12.01
N THR A 223 -21.42 -7.29 -12.50
CA THR A 223 -21.67 -8.75 -12.45
C THR A 223 -20.98 -9.45 -11.29
N LEU A 224 -20.25 -8.70 -10.46
CA LEU A 224 -19.63 -9.24 -9.26
C LEU A 224 -20.70 -9.71 -8.29
N GLN A 225 -20.40 -10.80 -7.61
CA GLN A 225 -21.21 -11.36 -6.54
C GLN A 225 -20.35 -11.51 -5.29
N ALA A 226 -20.95 -11.36 -4.14
CA ALA A 226 -20.30 -11.64 -2.87
C ALA A 226 -21.07 -12.73 -2.12
N GLU A 227 -20.36 -13.74 -1.66
CA GLU A 227 -20.89 -14.83 -0.87
C GLU A 227 -20.26 -14.82 0.51
N VAL A 228 -21.13 -14.90 1.52
CA VAL A 228 -20.73 -14.92 2.94
C VAL A 228 -20.68 -16.38 3.39
N GLU A 229 -19.52 -16.82 3.83
CA GLU A 229 -19.33 -18.14 4.43
C GLU A 229 -19.10 -17.97 5.93
N LEU A 230 -20.08 -18.42 6.74
CA LEU A 230 -20.06 -18.34 8.19
C LEU A 230 -20.56 -19.64 8.81
N PRO A 231 -20.06 -20.05 9.98
CA PRO A 231 -20.66 -21.14 10.75
C PRO A 231 -22.04 -20.73 11.25
N GLN A 232 -22.91 -21.69 11.53
CA GLN A 232 -24.24 -21.41 12.06
C GLN A 232 -24.18 -20.91 13.51
N THR A 233 -23.25 -21.39 14.30
CA THR A 233 -23.07 -21.02 15.71
C THR A 233 -21.59 -21.04 16.07
N LEU A 234 -21.22 -20.29 17.10
CA LEU A 234 -19.88 -20.21 17.66
C LEU A 234 -19.88 -20.70 19.11
N GLU A 235 -18.74 -21.11 19.63
CA GLU A 235 -18.55 -21.47 21.03
C GLU A 235 -17.50 -20.54 21.68
N ALA A 236 -17.84 -19.98 22.85
CA ALA A 236 -16.90 -19.18 23.63
C ALA A 236 -15.81 -20.04 24.28
N PRO A 237 -14.59 -19.50 24.54
CA PRO A 237 -14.22 -18.10 24.38
C PRO A 237 -13.81 -17.72 22.95
N ILE A 238 -14.13 -16.48 22.54
CA ILE A 238 -13.73 -15.93 21.24
C ILE A 238 -12.92 -14.66 21.51
N ARG A 239 -11.75 -14.56 20.88
CA ARG A 239 -10.89 -13.37 20.98
C ARG A 239 -11.27 -12.36 19.91
N GLU A 240 -11.17 -11.08 20.25
CA GLU A 240 -11.26 -10.01 19.24
C GLU A 240 -10.26 -10.24 18.10
N GLY A 241 -10.67 -9.94 16.87
CA GLY A 241 -9.86 -10.16 15.66
C GLY A 241 -9.76 -11.62 15.19
N SER A 242 -10.32 -12.60 15.91
CA SER A 242 -10.36 -14.00 15.45
C SER A 242 -11.13 -14.10 14.14
N VAL A 243 -10.58 -14.85 13.18
CA VAL A 243 -11.26 -15.12 11.90
C VAL A 243 -12.44 -16.06 12.16
N ILE A 244 -13.64 -15.63 11.80
CA ILE A 244 -14.90 -16.37 12.00
C ILE A 244 -15.38 -17.00 10.71
N GLY A 245 -15.11 -16.36 9.58
CA GLY A 245 -15.52 -16.82 8.26
C GLY A 245 -14.91 -15.97 7.16
N SER A 246 -15.50 -15.98 5.97
CA SER A 246 -15.02 -15.23 4.82
C SER A 246 -16.15 -14.59 4.01
N LEU A 247 -15.85 -13.45 3.42
CA LEU A 247 -16.60 -12.85 2.32
C LEU A 247 -15.84 -13.13 1.03
N ASN A 248 -16.43 -13.93 0.14
CA ASN A 248 -15.83 -14.31 -1.14
C ASN A 248 -16.42 -13.48 -2.27
N ILE A 249 -15.61 -12.63 -2.88
CA ILE A 249 -15.98 -11.84 -4.05
C ILE A 249 -15.73 -12.71 -5.29
N LYS A 250 -16.76 -12.91 -6.11
CA LYS A 250 -16.77 -13.84 -7.24
C LYS A 250 -17.14 -13.14 -8.54
N ASN A 251 -16.67 -13.67 -9.65
CA ASN A 251 -17.16 -13.41 -10.99
C ASN A 251 -17.53 -14.74 -11.66
N SER A 252 -17.84 -14.71 -12.96
CA SER A 252 -18.16 -15.90 -13.75
C SER A 252 -17.03 -16.94 -13.86
N GLN A 253 -15.79 -16.57 -13.52
CA GLN A 253 -14.61 -17.44 -13.58
C GLN A 253 -14.23 -18.04 -12.22
N GLY A 254 -14.83 -17.56 -11.12
CA GLY A 254 -14.58 -18.04 -9.78
C GLY A 254 -14.32 -16.94 -8.75
N ILE A 255 -13.67 -17.31 -7.65
CA ILE A 255 -13.34 -16.39 -6.57
C ILE A 255 -12.19 -15.48 -6.99
N LEU A 256 -12.44 -14.16 -7.00
CA LEU A 256 -11.43 -13.13 -7.25
C LEU A 256 -10.66 -12.78 -5.98
N GLN A 257 -11.37 -12.65 -4.87
CA GLN A 257 -10.81 -12.26 -3.59
C GLN A 257 -11.62 -12.87 -2.44
N SER A 258 -10.93 -13.35 -1.41
CA SER A 258 -11.52 -13.79 -0.16
C SER A 258 -11.06 -12.86 0.95
N CYS A 259 -12.02 -12.24 1.65
CA CYS A 259 -11.76 -11.31 2.74
C CYS A 259 -12.22 -11.93 4.05
N PRO A 260 -11.41 -11.95 5.11
CA PRO A 260 -11.83 -12.51 6.38
C PRO A 260 -12.96 -11.69 7.02
N ILE A 261 -13.86 -12.42 7.68
CA ILE A 261 -14.84 -11.84 8.59
C ILE A 261 -14.33 -12.16 9.99
N ILE A 262 -14.15 -11.13 10.81
CA ILE A 262 -13.51 -11.26 12.12
C ILE A 262 -14.47 -10.90 13.26
N ALA A 263 -14.12 -11.38 14.46
CA ALA A 263 -14.79 -10.98 15.69
C ALA A 263 -14.53 -9.50 15.99
N ALA A 264 -15.56 -8.68 16.06
CA ALA A 264 -15.44 -7.24 16.37
C ALA A 264 -15.11 -6.98 17.85
N LYS A 265 -15.47 -7.92 18.74
CA LYS A 265 -15.24 -7.85 20.18
C LYS A 265 -14.98 -9.26 20.73
N PRO A 266 -14.30 -9.40 21.88
CA PRO A 266 -14.15 -10.69 22.52
C PRO A 266 -15.47 -11.15 23.13
N VAL A 267 -15.67 -12.48 23.23
CA VAL A 267 -16.78 -13.08 24.00
C VAL A 267 -16.18 -14.10 24.95
N ASP A 268 -16.27 -13.82 26.24
CA ASP A 268 -15.78 -14.70 27.29
C ASP A 268 -16.75 -15.86 27.57
N VAL A 269 -16.22 -16.92 28.18
CA VAL A 269 -17.05 -18.06 28.63
C VAL A 269 -17.97 -17.57 29.77
N ARG A 270 -19.23 -17.99 29.71
CA ARG A 270 -20.22 -17.69 30.72
C ARG A 270 -19.78 -18.16 32.10
N SER A 271 -19.60 -17.25 33.01
CA SER A 271 -19.26 -17.55 34.43
C SER A 271 -20.50 -17.84 35.26
N PHE A 272 -20.36 -18.63 36.34
CA PHE A 272 -21.42 -18.88 37.28
C PHE A 272 -21.95 -17.56 37.90
N SER A 273 -21.05 -16.64 38.24
CA SER A 273 -21.41 -15.32 38.78
C SER A 273 -22.20 -14.48 37.77
N GLY A 274 -21.86 -14.55 36.48
CA GLY A 274 -22.60 -13.89 35.38
C GLY A 274 -24.02 -14.46 35.23
N CYS A 275 -24.16 -15.79 35.28
CA CYS A 275 -25.46 -16.44 35.24
C CYS A 275 -26.33 -16.03 36.43
N PHE A 276 -25.77 -16.05 37.64
CA PHE A 276 -26.47 -15.68 38.87
C PHE A 276 -26.95 -14.23 38.82
N ARG A 277 -26.12 -13.32 38.39
CA ARG A 277 -26.47 -11.89 38.24
C ARG A 277 -27.61 -11.68 37.23
N ARG A 278 -27.63 -12.41 36.11
CA ARG A 278 -28.71 -12.35 35.12
C ARG A 278 -30.05 -12.85 35.71
N VAL A 279 -30.03 -13.94 36.44
CA VAL A 279 -31.25 -14.46 37.13
C VAL A 279 -31.74 -13.45 38.13
N VAL A 280 -30.88 -12.89 38.98
CA VAL A 280 -31.23 -11.87 39.95
C VAL A 280 -31.81 -10.62 39.26
N ASN A 281 -31.16 -10.11 38.21
CA ASN A 281 -31.66 -8.95 37.47
C ASN A 281 -33.03 -9.22 36.80
N ALA A 282 -33.23 -10.41 36.23
CA ALA A 282 -34.52 -10.79 35.64
C ALA A 282 -35.65 -10.85 36.69
N LEU A 283 -35.34 -11.32 37.89
CA LEU A 283 -36.31 -11.37 39.00
C LEU A 283 -36.62 -9.96 39.56
N TRP A 284 -35.69 -9.03 39.52
CA TRP A 284 -35.87 -7.65 40.00
C TRP A 284 -36.57 -6.74 38.97
N LEU A 285 -36.55 -7.07 37.68
CA LEU A 285 -37.22 -6.31 36.60
C LEU A 285 -38.71 -6.76 36.41
N THR A 286 -39.15 -7.80 37.10
CA THR A 286 -40.54 -8.31 37.07
C THR A 286 -41.32 -8.03 38.37
N ALA A 287 -40.76 -7.20 39.25
CA ALA A 287 -41.40 -6.73 40.49
C ALA A 287 -41.65 -5.17 40.37
#